data_c9507fcded842a2b86c50d17396d6a12
#
_entry.id   c9507fcded842a2b86c50d17396d6a12
#
_cell.length_a   1.000
_cell.length_b   1.000
_cell.length_c   1.000
_cell.angle_alpha   90.00
_cell.angle_beta   90.00
_cell.angle_gamma   90.00
#
_symmetry.space_group_name_H-M   'P 1'
#
loop_
_entity.id
_entity.type
_entity.pdbx_description
1 polymer ?
#
loop_
_entity_poly.entity_id
_entity_poly.type
_entity_poly.pdbx_seq_one_letter_code
_entity_poly.pdbx_strand_id
1 'polypeptide(L)'
;MTTSLGPVKRSPRYQRLLTDLRGGQKTVLLDGPISTELDSRGVTMASGKERRVTKDDPESLVQVHMDYINAGAQIITTNTFGRTREVLGTDFEELTRAAVGCALEARGRTGTEDSVIVAGSLAYHSARGPGNYDPTQEPDSWGNDMNDLVRLLKAAGVDVLLLEMVGGPTYTAPIIRAAQASRIPFWVGFSAYEETEGNALRVFDNAATPINEALPGLIRLATEGPEGIFKGEGDSGADVIGAMHCKPAVLGAVLEAVQFHGWDGTMLAYPDDVQEWNPATKSGVYSKDAVDVYSTHCVTWRRDFPKCTLLGACCGFSVKHIADLYQRLRMETPDGKF
;
A
#
# COMPACT_ATOMS: atom_id res chain seq x y z
N MET A 1 -9.39 18.85 27.69
CA MET A 1 -8.52 19.75 26.96
C MET A 1 -8.12 19.05 25.67
N THR A 2 -8.78 19.35 24.55
CA THR A 2 -8.42 18.84 23.23
C THR A 2 -7.15 19.57 22.79
N THR A 3 -6.01 18.95 22.95
CA THR A 3 -4.76 19.44 22.35
C THR A 3 -4.95 19.41 20.84
N SER A 4 -5.05 20.60 20.23
CA SER A 4 -5.03 20.74 18.78
C SER A 4 -3.77 20.06 18.23
N LEU A 5 -3.95 18.96 17.53
CA LEU A 5 -2.87 18.31 16.79
C LEU A 5 -2.43 19.28 15.68
N GLY A 6 -1.15 19.63 15.59
CA GLY A 6 -0.61 20.52 14.56
C GLY A 6 -0.87 20.02 13.14
N PRO A 7 -0.63 20.83 12.08
CA PRO A 7 -0.92 20.45 10.69
C PRO A 7 -0.11 19.24 10.21
N VAL A 8 -0.65 18.51 9.21
CA VAL A 8 0.08 17.45 8.52
C VAL A 8 1.28 18.02 7.77
N LYS A 9 2.46 17.46 7.99
CA LYS A 9 3.68 17.90 7.31
C LYS A 9 3.82 17.16 5.97
N ARG A 10 3.78 17.89 4.87
CA ARG A 10 3.97 17.37 3.51
C ARG A 10 5.30 17.88 2.96
N SER A 11 6.16 16.98 2.45
CA SER A 11 7.38 17.38 1.74
C SER A 11 7.04 18.10 0.43
N PRO A 12 7.92 18.98 -0.10
CA PRO A 12 7.65 19.67 -1.37
C PRO A 12 7.39 18.70 -2.53
N ARG A 13 8.11 17.57 -2.61
CA ARG A 13 7.88 16.53 -3.63
C ARG A 13 6.51 15.89 -3.47
N TYR A 14 6.07 15.61 -2.24
CA TYR A 14 4.75 15.06 -1.98
C TYR A 14 3.63 16.04 -2.35
N GLN A 15 3.83 17.34 -2.10
CA GLN A 15 2.87 18.38 -2.51
C GLN A 15 2.71 18.43 -4.03
N ARG A 16 3.81 18.33 -4.79
CA ARG A 16 3.77 18.26 -6.26
C ARG A 16 3.00 17.02 -6.73
N LEU A 17 3.36 15.84 -6.19
CA LEU A 17 2.64 14.60 -6.47
C LEU A 17 1.14 14.73 -6.23
N LEU A 18 0.75 15.26 -5.08
CA LEU A 18 -0.65 15.42 -4.71
C LEU A 18 -1.40 16.35 -5.65
N THR A 19 -0.73 17.41 -6.14
CA THR A 19 -1.29 18.29 -7.17
C THR A 19 -1.54 17.55 -8.47
N ASP A 20 -0.59 16.74 -8.92
CA ASP A 20 -0.72 15.92 -10.13
C ASP A 20 -1.86 14.89 -10.00
N LEU A 21 -1.94 14.18 -8.87
CA LEU A 21 -3.00 13.21 -8.59
C LEU A 21 -4.40 13.85 -8.57
N ARG A 22 -4.55 14.97 -7.86
CA ARG A 22 -5.83 15.69 -7.74
C ARG A 22 -6.27 16.33 -9.05
N GLY A 23 -5.31 16.74 -9.89
CA GLY A 23 -5.57 17.26 -11.23
C GLY A 23 -6.25 16.25 -12.16
N GLY A 24 -6.13 14.95 -11.87
CA GLY A 24 -6.77 13.88 -12.61
C GLY A 24 -6.26 13.68 -14.05
N GLN A 25 -5.30 14.51 -14.49
CA GLN A 25 -4.75 14.47 -15.84
C GLN A 25 -3.59 13.49 -15.97
N LYS A 26 -2.82 13.35 -14.90
CA LYS A 26 -1.65 12.48 -14.87
C LYS A 26 -1.98 11.15 -14.18
N THR A 27 -1.37 10.09 -14.69
CA THR A 27 -1.31 8.80 -14.00
C THR A 27 0.06 8.68 -13.33
N VAL A 28 0.07 8.30 -12.07
CA VAL A 28 1.29 8.11 -11.28
C VAL A 28 1.46 6.62 -11.01
N LEU A 29 2.69 6.13 -11.11
CA LEU A 29 3.00 4.73 -10.87
C LEU A 29 3.62 4.52 -9.48
N LEU A 30 3.04 3.60 -8.73
CA LEU A 30 3.73 2.92 -7.65
C LEU A 30 4.64 1.84 -8.22
N ASP A 31 5.53 1.36 -7.37
CA ASP A 31 6.29 0.15 -7.60
C ASP A 31 5.41 -1.12 -7.62
N GLY A 32 6.06 -2.25 -7.60
CA GLY A 32 5.46 -3.57 -7.51
C GLY A 32 6.01 -4.35 -6.31
N PRO A 33 5.76 -5.68 -6.26
CA PRO A 33 6.02 -6.51 -5.09
C PRO A 33 7.51 -6.70 -4.85
N ILE A 34 7.99 -6.25 -3.71
CA ILE A 34 9.38 -6.44 -3.27
C ILE A 34 9.67 -7.94 -3.05
N SER A 35 8.79 -8.64 -2.36
CA SER A 35 8.99 -10.06 -2.03
C SER A 35 9.08 -10.94 -3.26
N THR A 36 8.24 -10.72 -4.27
CA THR A 36 8.27 -11.47 -5.54
C THR A 36 9.59 -11.21 -6.29
N GLU A 37 10.05 -9.96 -6.33
CA GLU A 37 11.33 -9.62 -6.96
C GLU A 37 12.52 -10.22 -6.21
N LEU A 38 12.53 -10.16 -4.88
CA LEU A 38 13.58 -10.79 -4.07
C LEU A 38 13.60 -12.31 -4.26
N ASP A 39 12.43 -12.96 -4.31
CA ASP A 39 12.30 -14.40 -4.55
C ASP A 39 12.88 -14.80 -5.91
N SER A 40 12.59 -14.01 -6.96
CA SER A 40 13.15 -14.23 -8.29
C SER A 40 14.68 -14.10 -8.34
N ARG A 41 15.27 -13.43 -7.35
CA ARG A 41 16.73 -13.24 -7.18
C ARG A 41 17.35 -14.21 -6.16
N GLY A 42 16.56 -15.19 -5.68
CA GLY A 42 17.00 -16.22 -4.74
C GLY A 42 16.93 -15.85 -3.26
N VAL A 43 16.28 -14.72 -2.92
CA VAL A 43 15.99 -14.32 -1.54
C VAL A 43 14.55 -14.72 -1.21
N THR A 44 14.33 -15.96 -0.80
CA THR A 44 13.00 -16.56 -0.72
C THR A 44 12.25 -16.24 0.58
N MET A 45 10.93 -16.05 0.49
CA MET A 45 10.02 -15.90 1.63
C MET A 45 10.00 -17.16 2.51
N ALA A 46 10.03 -18.34 1.90
CA ALA A 46 9.99 -19.63 2.61
C ALA A 46 11.14 -19.78 3.62
N SER A 47 12.28 -19.17 3.36
CA SER A 47 13.43 -19.18 4.27
C SER A 47 13.38 -18.08 5.35
N GLY A 48 12.40 -17.16 5.28
CA GLY A 48 12.33 -15.94 6.12
C GLY A 48 13.44 -14.91 5.82
N LYS A 49 14.23 -15.14 4.77
CA LYS A 49 15.34 -14.25 4.40
C LYS A 49 14.88 -12.87 3.97
N GLU A 50 13.70 -12.77 3.33
CA GLU A 50 13.16 -11.48 2.88
C GLU A 50 12.92 -10.50 4.05
N ARG A 51 12.66 -11.01 5.27
CA ARG A 51 12.52 -10.19 6.48
C ARG A 51 13.84 -9.64 6.97
N ARG A 52 14.92 -10.38 6.73
CA ARG A 52 16.28 -10.04 7.15
C ARG A 52 17.11 -9.43 6.03
N VAL A 53 16.61 -9.39 4.79
CA VAL A 53 17.34 -8.85 3.63
C VAL A 53 17.91 -7.46 3.89
N THR A 54 17.15 -6.63 4.63
CA THR A 54 17.60 -5.29 5.04
C THR A 54 18.87 -5.27 5.89
N LYS A 55 19.25 -6.40 6.49
CA LYS A 55 20.44 -6.56 7.32
C LYS A 55 21.47 -7.47 6.66
N ASP A 56 20.99 -8.58 6.10
CA ASP A 56 21.88 -9.66 5.60
C ASP A 56 22.34 -9.39 4.16
N ASP A 57 21.51 -8.70 3.35
CA ASP A 57 21.82 -8.34 1.95
C ASP A 57 21.06 -7.06 1.54
N PRO A 58 21.39 -5.90 2.14
CA PRO A 58 20.71 -4.64 1.84
C PRO A 58 20.85 -4.20 0.39
N GLU A 59 21.96 -4.59 -0.29
CA GLU A 59 22.20 -4.22 -1.69
C GLU A 59 21.15 -4.82 -2.62
N SER A 60 20.75 -6.07 -2.42
CA SER A 60 19.66 -6.68 -3.20
C SER A 60 18.34 -5.91 -3.06
N LEU A 61 18.02 -5.40 -1.87
CA LEU A 61 16.82 -4.59 -1.66
C LEU A 61 16.93 -3.20 -2.30
N VAL A 62 18.09 -2.55 -2.17
CA VAL A 62 18.36 -1.27 -2.85
C VAL A 62 18.21 -1.43 -4.36
N GLN A 63 18.75 -2.52 -4.93
CA GLN A 63 18.65 -2.77 -6.37
C GLN A 63 17.20 -3.00 -6.82
N VAL A 64 16.36 -3.70 -6.04
CA VAL A 64 14.93 -3.86 -6.35
C VAL A 64 14.25 -2.50 -6.42
N HIS A 65 14.47 -1.62 -5.45
CA HIS A 65 13.90 -0.26 -5.48
C HIS A 65 14.41 0.54 -6.69
N MET A 66 15.72 0.47 -7.02
CA MET A 66 16.27 1.16 -8.18
C MET A 66 15.65 0.66 -9.48
N ASP A 67 15.43 -0.65 -9.61
CA ASP A 67 14.84 -1.25 -10.80
C ASP A 67 13.41 -0.78 -11.01
N TYR A 68 12.60 -0.65 -9.95
CA TYR A 68 11.25 -0.06 -10.02
C TYR A 68 11.29 1.42 -10.40
N ILE A 69 12.19 2.22 -9.84
CA ILE A 69 12.38 3.63 -10.23
C ILE A 69 12.73 3.72 -11.72
N ASN A 70 13.67 2.91 -12.18
CA ASN A 70 14.09 2.87 -13.57
C ASN A 70 13.00 2.37 -14.52
N ALA A 71 12.07 1.54 -14.04
CA ALA A 71 10.88 1.10 -14.76
C ALA A 71 9.79 2.18 -14.87
N GLY A 72 9.95 3.32 -14.20
CA GLY A 72 9.02 4.44 -14.24
C GLY A 72 8.18 4.64 -12.99
N ALA A 73 8.42 3.88 -11.91
CA ALA A 73 7.75 4.12 -10.64
C ALA A 73 8.17 5.48 -10.06
N GLN A 74 7.18 6.29 -9.73
CA GLN A 74 7.34 7.60 -9.06
C GLN A 74 7.14 7.48 -7.55
N ILE A 75 6.69 6.34 -7.09
CA ILE A 75 6.52 5.99 -5.68
C ILE A 75 7.09 4.61 -5.47
N ILE A 76 7.96 4.47 -4.46
CA ILE A 76 8.47 3.18 -4.01
C ILE A 76 8.03 2.92 -2.57
N THR A 77 7.68 1.69 -2.26
CA THR A 77 7.24 1.26 -0.92
C THR A 77 8.40 0.69 -0.12
N THR A 78 8.43 0.98 1.17
CA THR A 78 9.46 0.39 2.06
C THR A 78 9.17 -1.10 2.31
N ASN A 79 10.21 -1.91 2.48
CA ASN A 79 10.08 -3.32 2.86
C ASN A 79 9.70 -3.46 4.35
N THR A 80 8.55 -2.86 4.74
CA THR A 80 8.04 -2.87 6.11
C THR A 80 6.66 -3.51 6.28
N PHE A 81 6.15 -4.12 5.21
CA PHE A 81 4.89 -4.87 5.24
C PHE A 81 4.89 -5.94 6.33
N GLY A 82 3.90 -5.91 7.21
CA GLY A 82 3.75 -6.89 8.29
C GLY A 82 4.90 -6.93 9.30
N ARG A 83 5.70 -5.88 9.37
CA ARG A 83 6.81 -5.78 10.33
C ARG A 83 6.31 -5.18 11.64
N THR A 84 5.87 -6.05 12.53
CA THR A 84 5.48 -5.69 13.89
C THR A 84 6.54 -6.12 14.90
N ARG A 85 6.48 -5.58 16.10
CA ARG A 85 7.35 -6.02 17.21
C ARG A 85 7.13 -7.51 17.55
N GLU A 86 5.88 -7.98 17.46
CA GLU A 86 5.54 -9.39 17.62
C GLU A 86 6.30 -10.29 16.61
N VAL A 87 6.42 -9.83 15.37
CA VAL A 87 7.06 -10.59 14.27
C VAL A 87 8.59 -10.54 14.34
N LEU A 88 9.16 -9.38 14.64
CA LEU A 88 10.59 -9.10 14.55
C LEU A 88 11.32 -9.10 15.91
N GLY A 89 10.57 -9.09 17.03
CA GLY A 89 11.15 -9.09 18.36
C GLY A 89 12.09 -7.90 18.59
N THR A 90 13.29 -8.19 19.07
CA THR A 90 14.33 -7.20 19.37
C THR A 90 14.89 -6.50 18.13
N ASP A 91 14.81 -7.11 16.96
CA ASP A 91 15.33 -6.57 15.70
C ASP A 91 14.35 -5.54 15.05
N PHE A 92 13.16 -5.35 15.62
CA PHE A 92 12.08 -4.52 15.07
C PHE A 92 12.54 -3.12 14.66
N GLU A 93 13.20 -2.38 15.56
CA GLU A 93 13.62 -1.00 15.26
C GLU A 93 14.75 -0.95 14.22
N GLU A 94 15.74 -1.82 14.37
CA GLU A 94 16.89 -1.89 13.47
C GLU A 94 16.43 -2.21 12.04
N LEU A 95 15.67 -3.30 11.87
CA LEU A 95 15.22 -3.75 10.55
C LEU A 95 14.23 -2.78 9.90
N THR A 96 13.38 -2.10 10.69
CA THR A 96 12.48 -1.09 10.15
C THR A 96 13.24 0.13 9.63
N ARG A 97 14.22 0.63 10.38
CA ARG A 97 15.07 1.75 9.93
C ARG A 97 15.90 1.38 8.72
N ALA A 98 16.48 0.18 8.69
CA ALA A 98 17.26 -0.31 7.57
C ALA A 98 16.41 -0.43 6.30
N ALA A 99 15.15 -0.90 6.40
CA ALA A 99 14.25 -0.99 5.26
C ALA A 99 13.96 0.38 4.63
N VAL A 100 13.69 1.40 5.46
CA VAL A 100 13.54 2.79 4.96
C VAL A 100 14.86 3.29 4.38
N GLY A 101 15.99 2.99 5.03
CA GLY A 101 17.31 3.37 4.54
C GLY A 101 17.59 2.87 3.12
N CYS A 102 17.26 1.59 2.82
CA CYS A 102 17.42 1.03 1.47
C CYS A 102 16.59 1.78 0.41
N ALA A 103 15.33 2.12 0.71
CA ALA A 103 14.50 2.89 -0.21
C ALA A 103 15.04 4.31 -0.45
N LEU A 104 15.48 5.00 0.62
CA LEU A 104 16.10 6.32 0.52
C LEU A 104 17.41 6.29 -0.26
N GLU A 105 18.22 5.26 -0.06
CA GLU A 105 19.48 5.05 -0.78
C GLU A 105 19.23 4.81 -2.28
N ALA A 106 18.25 3.97 -2.63
CA ALA A 106 17.88 3.73 -4.02
C ALA A 106 17.45 5.03 -4.72
N ARG A 107 16.62 5.83 -4.04
CA ARG A 107 16.22 7.16 -4.52
C ARG A 107 17.42 8.07 -4.75
N GLY A 108 18.38 8.09 -3.83
CA GLY A 108 19.61 8.88 -3.96
C GLY A 108 20.48 8.38 -5.11
N ARG A 109 20.72 7.07 -5.21
CA ARG A 109 21.55 6.49 -6.28
C ARG A 109 20.98 6.69 -7.68
N THR A 110 19.66 6.83 -7.81
CA THR A 110 18.99 7.12 -9.09
C THR A 110 18.89 8.61 -9.39
N GLY A 111 19.33 9.51 -8.50
CA GLY A 111 19.27 10.97 -8.69
C GLY A 111 17.83 11.51 -8.70
N THR A 112 16.91 10.84 -7.99
CA THR A 112 15.46 11.16 -8.01
C THR A 112 14.95 11.71 -6.67
N GLU A 113 15.83 12.31 -5.86
CA GLU A 113 15.52 12.82 -4.52
C GLU A 113 14.37 13.84 -4.52
N ASP A 114 14.25 14.61 -5.59
CA ASP A 114 13.24 15.65 -5.71
C ASP A 114 11.90 15.15 -6.31
N SER A 115 11.87 13.96 -6.88
CA SER A 115 10.70 13.48 -7.65
C SER A 115 10.09 12.19 -7.10
N VAL A 116 10.89 11.22 -6.69
CA VAL A 116 10.39 9.93 -6.19
C VAL A 116 9.97 10.05 -4.73
N ILE A 117 8.78 9.52 -4.44
CA ILE A 117 8.18 9.42 -3.11
C ILE A 117 8.57 8.10 -2.47
N VAL A 118 8.92 8.12 -1.20
CA VAL A 118 9.09 6.92 -0.38
C VAL A 118 7.84 6.74 0.50
N ALA A 119 7.05 5.72 0.21
CA ALA A 119 5.87 5.35 0.97
C ALA A 119 6.23 4.31 2.05
N GLY A 120 5.97 4.63 3.31
CA GLY A 120 6.11 3.68 4.41
C GLY A 120 4.97 2.67 4.38
N SER A 121 5.26 1.41 4.06
CA SER A 121 4.28 0.33 4.10
C SER A 121 3.84 0.05 5.53
N LEU A 122 2.54 0.10 5.77
CA LEU A 122 1.89 -0.11 7.06
C LEU A 122 0.79 -1.14 6.89
N ALA A 123 1.09 -2.37 7.23
CA ALA A 123 0.15 -3.48 7.19
C ALA A 123 0.21 -4.27 8.47
N TYR A 124 -0.91 -4.89 8.81
CA TYR A 124 -0.89 -5.85 9.89
C TYR A 124 -0.53 -7.25 9.39
N HIS A 125 0.31 -7.87 10.17
CA HIS A 125 0.57 -9.29 10.04
C HIS A 125 0.93 -9.82 11.42
N SER A 126 0.08 -10.67 12.00
CA SER A 126 0.47 -11.34 13.25
C SER A 126 1.47 -12.45 12.97
N ALA A 127 2.28 -12.79 13.96
CA ALA A 127 3.13 -13.99 13.90
C ALA A 127 2.32 -15.27 13.67
N ARG A 128 1.03 -15.22 14.00
CA ARG A 128 0.06 -16.33 13.85
C ARG A 128 -0.53 -16.43 12.44
N GLY A 129 -0.16 -15.50 11.52
CA GLY A 129 -0.67 -15.45 10.16
C GLY A 129 -1.88 -14.52 10.00
N PRO A 130 -2.20 -14.11 8.76
CA PRO A 130 -3.40 -13.33 8.48
C PRO A 130 -4.61 -14.12 8.95
N GLY A 131 -5.43 -13.48 9.73
CA GLY A 131 -6.66 -14.06 10.18
C GLY A 131 -6.67 -14.72 11.55
N ASN A 132 -5.55 -14.91 12.21
CA ASN A 132 -5.49 -15.55 13.53
C ASN A 132 -5.40 -14.54 14.71
N TYR A 133 -5.71 -13.28 14.45
CA TYR A 133 -5.83 -12.27 15.48
C TYR A 133 -7.17 -12.38 16.19
N ASP A 134 -7.15 -12.55 17.51
CA ASP A 134 -8.35 -12.45 18.34
C ASP A 134 -8.36 -11.09 19.05
N PRO A 135 -9.17 -10.15 18.58
CA PRO A 135 -9.24 -8.80 19.13
C PRO A 135 -9.77 -8.76 20.57
N THR A 136 -10.38 -9.86 21.04
CA THR A 136 -10.90 -9.94 22.40
C THR A 136 -9.83 -10.26 23.42
N GLN A 137 -8.69 -10.83 22.99
CA GLN A 137 -7.62 -11.26 23.88
C GLN A 137 -6.49 -10.25 24.01
N GLU A 138 -6.23 -9.41 22.99
CA GLU A 138 -5.13 -8.44 23.00
C GLU A 138 -5.48 -7.13 22.27
N PRO A 139 -6.53 -6.40 22.66
CA PRO A 139 -6.97 -5.21 21.93
C PRO A 139 -5.96 -4.05 21.96
N ASP A 140 -5.11 -3.98 22.97
CA ASP A 140 -4.20 -2.84 23.18
C ASP A 140 -2.79 -3.04 22.65
N SER A 141 -2.27 -4.28 22.57
CA SER A 141 -0.91 -4.56 22.07
C SER A 141 -0.75 -4.18 20.60
N TRP A 142 -1.76 -4.45 19.82
CA TRP A 142 -1.88 -4.18 18.43
C TRP A 142 -1.82 -2.69 18.04
N GLY A 143 -2.62 -1.84 18.70
CA GLY A 143 -2.58 -0.40 18.49
C GLY A 143 -1.22 0.18 18.85
N ASN A 144 -0.56 -0.36 19.87
CA ASN A 144 0.78 0.04 20.28
C ASN A 144 1.83 -0.33 19.24
N ASP A 145 1.77 -1.52 18.64
CA ASP A 145 2.70 -1.95 17.60
C ASP A 145 2.58 -1.06 16.35
N MET A 146 1.34 -0.71 15.94
CA MET A 146 1.13 0.20 14.82
C MET A 146 1.63 1.62 15.11
N ASN A 147 1.41 2.13 16.30
CA ASN A 147 1.95 3.43 16.72
C ASN A 147 3.49 3.43 16.72
N ASP A 148 4.12 2.34 17.21
CA ASP A 148 5.57 2.19 17.18
C ASP A 148 6.13 2.13 15.78
N LEU A 149 5.50 1.35 14.87
CA LEU A 149 5.92 1.26 13.47
C LEU A 149 5.79 2.63 12.77
N VAL A 150 4.66 3.31 12.95
CA VAL A 150 4.43 4.65 12.40
C VAL A 150 5.46 5.65 12.93
N ARG A 151 5.78 5.60 14.22
CA ARG A 151 6.81 6.46 14.82
C ARG A 151 8.19 6.23 14.19
N LEU A 152 8.55 4.98 13.92
CA LEU A 152 9.82 4.62 13.28
C LEU A 152 9.87 5.07 11.83
N LEU A 153 8.81 4.83 11.04
CA LEU A 153 8.69 5.26 9.65
C LEU A 153 8.81 6.79 9.54
N LYS A 154 8.11 7.53 10.42
CA LYS A 154 8.22 8.98 10.51
C LYS A 154 9.63 9.45 10.80
N ALA A 155 10.26 8.87 11.81
CA ALA A 155 11.62 9.24 12.23
C ALA A 155 12.66 8.88 11.15
N ALA A 156 12.42 7.85 10.35
CA ALA A 156 13.27 7.44 9.25
C ALA A 156 13.08 8.29 7.98
N GLY A 157 12.01 9.10 7.88
CA GLY A 157 11.86 10.10 6.83
C GLY A 157 11.07 9.66 5.61
N VAL A 158 10.08 8.77 5.77
CA VAL A 158 9.12 8.47 4.70
C VAL A 158 8.27 9.71 4.35
N ASP A 159 7.83 9.82 3.12
CA ASP A 159 7.02 10.95 2.64
C ASP A 159 5.53 10.77 2.94
N VAL A 160 5.04 9.53 2.93
CA VAL A 160 3.64 9.14 3.09
C VAL A 160 3.57 7.77 3.73
N LEU A 161 2.47 7.45 4.40
CA LEU A 161 2.15 6.10 4.84
C LEU A 161 1.20 5.45 3.84
N LEU A 162 1.48 4.23 3.43
CA LEU A 162 0.57 3.39 2.63
C LEU A 162 0.02 2.28 3.53
N LEU A 163 -1.26 2.39 3.86
CA LEU A 163 -1.98 1.38 4.63
C LEU A 163 -2.41 0.27 3.69
N GLU A 164 -1.74 -0.88 3.81
CA GLU A 164 -1.85 -1.99 2.89
C GLU A 164 -2.67 -3.15 3.46
N MET A 165 -3.39 -3.86 2.58
CA MET A 165 -4.22 -5.02 2.93
C MET A 165 -5.18 -4.73 4.08
N VAL A 166 -5.77 -3.55 4.11
CA VAL A 166 -6.77 -3.22 5.11
C VAL A 166 -8.16 -3.63 4.63
N GLY A 167 -9.00 -4.12 5.55
CA GLY A 167 -10.32 -4.64 5.19
C GLY A 167 -11.24 -4.75 6.40
N GLY A 168 -11.00 -5.69 7.29
CA GLY A 168 -11.82 -5.88 8.48
C GLY A 168 -11.79 -4.68 9.43
N PRO A 169 -12.96 -4.19 9.90
CA PRO A 169 -13.02 -2.98 10.74
C PRO A 169 -12.19 -3.05 12.00
N THR A 170 -12.12 -4.23 12.62
CA THR A 170 -11.45 -4.44 13.91
C THR A 170 -9.97 -4.08 13.89
N TYR A 171 -9.25 -4.43 12.81
CA TYR A 171 -7.82 -4.12 12.70
C TYR A 171 -7.52 -2.94 11.79
N THR A 172 -8.39 -2.59 10.89
CA THR A 172 -8.18 -1.42 10.02
C THR A 172 -8.33 -0.11 10.79
N ALA A 173 -9.30 -0.02 11.71
CA ALA A 173 -9.53 1.20 12.48
C ALA A 173 -8.32 1.61 13.34
N PRO A 174 -7.64 0.73 14.09
CA PRO A 174 -6.40 1.09 14.79
C PRO A 174 -5.28 1.57 13.86
N ILE A 175 -5.11 0.95 12.67
CA ILE A 175 -4.09 1.37 11.70
C ILE A 175 -4.39 2.79 11.19
N ILE A 176 -5.63 3.08 10.82
CA ILE A 176 -6.05 4.42 10.39
C ILE A 176 -5.79 5.45 11.49
N ARG A 177 -6.15 5.14 12.75
CA ARG A 177 -5.93 6.04 13.89
C ARG A 177 -4.44 6.30 14.14
N ALA A 178 -3.59 5.28 14.03
CA ALA A 178 -2.14 5.43 14.15
C ALA A 178 -1.58 6.36 13.05
N ALA A 179 -2.03 6.18 11.81
CA ALA A 179 -1.65 7.03 10.69
C ALA A 179 -2.08 8.49 10.92
N GLN A 180 -3.33 8.73 11.32
CA GLN A 180 -3.85 10.05 11.65
C GLN A 180 -3.07 10.73 12.77
N ALA A 181 -2.78 10.00 13.85
CA ALA A 181 -2.03 10.52 15.00
C ALA A 181 -0.59 10.90 14.62
N SER A 182 -0.01 10.25 13.63
CA SER A 182 1.36 10.52 13.16
C SER A 182 1.56 11.90 12.57
N ARG A 183 0.52 12.48 11.97
CA ARG A 183 0.58 13.73 11.19
C ARG A 183 1.51 13.63 9.97
N ILE A 184 1.69 12.43 9.42
CA ILE A 184 2.21 12.18 8.08
C ILE A 184 1.02 12.00 7.14
N PRO A 185 1.08 12.41 5.85
CA PRO A 185 0.09 12.03 4.85
C PRO A 185 -0.09 10.50 4.81
N PHE A 186 -1.30 10.02 4.53
CA PHE A 186 -1.51 8.58 4.38
C PHE A 186 -2.52 8.24 3.29
N TRP A 187 -2.39 7.03 2.75
CA TRP A 187 -3.27 6.41 1.76
C TRP A 187 -3.83 5.10 2.29
N VAL A 188 -4.98 4.70 1.79
CA VAL A 188 -5.67 3.49 2.23
C VAL A 188 -5.95 2.58 1.04
N GLY A 189 -5.39 1.37 1.06
CA GLY A 189 -5.66 0.32 0.08
C GLY A 189 -6.52 -0.79 0.67
N PHE A 190 -7.81 -0.81 0.35
CA PHE A 190 -8.74 -1.85 0.77
C PHE A 190 -8.51 -3.13 -0.01
N SER A 191 -8.52 -4.27 0.69
CA SER A 191 -8.42 -5.59 0.11
C SER A 191 -9.71 -6.35 0.28
N ALA A 192 -10.16 -6.97 -0.82
CA ALA A 192 -11.37 -7.77 -0.84
C ALA A 192 -11.23 -8.96 -1.79
N TYR A 193 -12.08 -9.94 -1.61
CA TYR A 193 -12.20 -11.11 -2.45
C TYR A 193 -13.67 -11.40 -2.77
N GLU A 194 -13.89 -12.14 -3.83
CA GLU A 194 -15.21 -12.62 -4.20
C GLU A 194 -15.43 -14.01 -3.59
N GLU A 195 -16.54 -14.17 -2.89
CA GLU A 195 -16.94 -15.46 -2.33
C GLU A 195 -17.38 -16.41 -3.45
N THR A 196 -16.93 -17.67 -3.38
CA THR A 196 -17.18 -18.67 -4.43
C THR A 196 -18.68 -18.97 -4.60
N GLU A 197 -19.46 -18.86 -3.53
CA GLU A 197 -20.91 -19.04 -3.54
C GLU A 197 -21.61 -17.67 -3.47
N GLY A 198 -22.24 -17.26 -4.57
CA GLY A 198 -23.11 -16.06 -4.58
C GLY A 198 -22.44 -14.76 -5.02
N ASN A 199 -21.18 -14.77 -5.45
CA ASN A 199 -20.42 -13.60 -5.96
C ASN A 199 -20.43 -12.39 -5.02
N ALA A 200 -20.52 -12.61 -3.71
CA ALA A 200 -20.51 -11.54 -2.73
C ALA A 200 -19.08 -11.06 -2.47
N LEU A 201 -18.87 -9.74 -2.52
CA LEU A 201 -17.60 -9.15 -2.15
C LEU A 201 -17.43 -9.13 -0.63
N ARG A 202 -16.34 -9.69 -0.15
CA ARG A 202 -15.93 -9.75 1.25
C ARG A 202 -14.60 -9.04 1.43
N VAL A 203 -14.45 -8.28 2.50
CA VAL A 203 -13.14 -7.74 2.87
C VAL A 203 -12.25 -8.84 3.44
N PHE A 204 -10.94 -8.64 3.33
CA PHE A 204 -9.97 -9.56 3.94
C PHE A 204 -10.02 -9.44 5.45
N ASP A 205 -10.86 -10.28 6.06
CA ASP A 205 -10.91 -10.50 7.52
C ASP A 205 -11.40 -11.94 7.81
N ASN A 206 -11.30 -12.34 9.09
CA ASN A 206 -11.74 -13.68 9.51
C ASN A 206 -13.26 -13.83 9.56
N ALA A 207 -13.97 -12.73 9.66
CA ALA A 207 -15.42 -12.71 9.77
C ALA A 207 -16.09 -12.77 8.39
N ALA A 208 -15.30 -12.74 7.31
CA ALA A 208 -15.80 -12.60 5.94
C ALA A 208 -16.84 -11.47 5.82
N THR A 209 -16.52 -10.33 6.41
CA THR A 209 -17.43 -9.19 6.49
C THR A 209 -17.79 -8.70 5.08
N PRO A 210 -19.07 -8.49 4.76
CA PRO A 210 -19.47 -7.91 3.48
C PRO A 210 -18.83 -6.54 3.27
N ILE A 211 -18.35 -6.28 2.04
CA ILE A 211 -17.67 -5.02 1.74
C ILE A 211 -18.55 -3.79 2.02
N ASN A 212 -19.85 -3.89 1.74
CA ASN A 212 -20.83 -2.82 1.96
C ASN A 212 -21.14 -2.55 3.45
N GLU A 213 -20.78 -3.48 4.34
CA GLU A 213 -20.86 -3.28 5.79
C GLU A 213 -19.57 -2.66 6.33
N ALA A 214 -18.42 -3.06 5.80
CA ALA A 214 -17.12 -2.61 6.28
C ALA A 214 -16.76 -1.18 5.81
N LEU A 215 -16.88 -0.90 4.51
CA LEU A 215 -16.36 0.32 3.90
C LEU A 215 -16.97 1.62 4.44
N PRO A 216 -18.30 1.76 4.67
CA PRO A 216 -18.87 3.05 5.07
C PRO A 216 -18.23 3.63 6.33
N GLY A 217 -18.05 2.80 7.35
CA GLY A 217 -17.42 3.19 8.60
C GLY A 217 -15.94 3.49 8.47
N LEU A 218 -15.22 2.70 7.67
CA LEU A 218 -13.78 2.85 7.46
C LEU A 218 -13.43 4.07 6.60
N ILE A 219 -14.20 4.32 5.53
CA ILE A 219 -14.03 5.52 4.69
C ILE A 219 -14.28 6.77 5.54
N ARG A 220 -15.39 6.79 6.30
CA ARG A 220 -15.67 7.91 7.19
C ARG A 220 -14.56 8.12 8.22
N LEU A 221 -14.05 7.05 8.84
CA LEU A 221 -12.92 7.15 9.76
C LEU A 221 -11.67 7.69 9.07
N ALA A 222 -11.37 7.23 7.86
CA ALA A 222 -10.18 7.66 7.11
C ALA A 222 -10.27 9.13 6.65
N THR A 223 -11.48 9.65 6.42
CA THR A 223 -11.70 11.00 5.88
C THR A 223 -11.99 12.04 6.97
N GLU A 224 -12.82 11.70 7.94
CA GLU A 224 -13.32 12.63 8.96
C GLU A 224 -12.60 12.47 10.31
N GLY A 225 -11.93 11.35 10.51
CA GLY A 225 -11.34 10.99 11.80
C GLY A 225 -12.37 10.55 12.84
N PRO A 226 -11.92 10.22 14.05
CA PRO A 226 -12.80 9.90 15.14
C PRO A 226 -13.64 11.14 15.49
N GLU A 227 -14.96 10.99 15.54
CA GLU A 227 -15.94 12.03 15.90
C GLU A 227 -16.08 13.22 14.92
N GLY A 228 -15.67 13.06 13.64
CA GLY A 228 -15.77 14.13 12.66
C GLY A 228 -14.89 15.35 12.97
N ILE A 229 -13.75 15.13 13.62
CA ILE A 229 -12.82 16.18 14.08
C ILE A 229 -12.11 16.87 12.91
N PHE A 230 -11.94 16.16 11.77
CA PHE A 230 -11.24 16.71 10.62
C PHE A 230 -12.23 17.37 9.65
N LYS A 231 -12.22 18.69 9.62
CA LYS A 231 -13.06 19.50 8.73
C LYS A 231 -12.17 20.39 7.87
N GLY A 232 -11.79 19.93 6.69
CA GLY A 232 -11.15 20.79 5.70
C GLY A 232 -9.93 20.21 5.01
N GLU A 233 -9.58 20.81 3.86
CA GLU A 233 -8.34 20.50 3.14
C GLU A 233 -7.13 20.77 4.04
N GLY A 234 -6.29 19.76 4.24
CA GLY A 234 -5.08 19.84 5.04
C GLY A 234 -5.16 19.23 6.42
N ASP A 235 -6.34 18.81 6.86
CA ASP A 235 -6.51 18.00 8.06
C ASP A 235 -6.17 16.52 7.80
N SER A 236 -5.97 15.75 8.85
CA SER A 236 -5.37 14.41 8.85
C SER A 236 -6.21 13.28 8.22
N GLY A 237 -7.04 13.59 7.23
CA GLY A 237 -7.72 12.60 6.41
C GLY A 237 -6.79 11.94 5.38
N ALA A 238 -7.21 10.79 4.84
CA ALA A 238 -6.50 10.12 3.76
C ALA A 238 -6.49 10.99 2.49
N ASP A 239 -5.32 11.09 1.83
CA ASP A 239 -5.20 11.79 0.54
C ASP A 239 -5.62 10.89 -0.65
N VAL A 240 -5.54 9.56 -0.48
CA VAL A 240 -5.91 8.55 -1.49
C VAL A 240 -6.60 7.37 -0.80
N ILE A 241 -7.68 6.88 -1.40
CA ILE A 241 -8.35 5.63 -0.99
C ILE A 241 -8.61 4.80 -2.24
N GLY A 242 -8.34 3.50 -2.20
CA GLY A 242 -8.58 2.64 -3.35
C GLY A 242 -8.54 1.16 -3.01
N ALA A 243 -8.25 0.34 -4.02
CA ALA A 243 -8.21 -1.10 -3.93
C ALA A 243 -6.80 -1.63 -4.12
N MET A 244 -6.40 -2.56 -3.27
CA MET A 244 -5.13 -3.27 -3.39
C MET A 244 -5.27 -4.73 -2.99
N HIS A 245 -4.29 -5.54 -3.37
CA HIS A 245 -4.24 -6.96 -3.04
C HIS A 245 -5.58 -7.66 -3.30
N CYS A 246 -6.17 -7.36 -4.46
CA CYS A 246 -7.35 -7.98 -5.01
C CYS A 246 -7.00 -8.57 -6.37
N LYS A 247 -7.59 -9.70 -6.73
CA LYS A 247 -7.46 -10.20 -8.11
C LYS A 247 -7.94 -9.14 -9.10
N PRO A 248 -7.33 -9.03 -10.29
CA PRO A 248 -7.74 -8.04 -11.29
C PRO A 248 -9.23 -8.07 -11.60
N ALA A 249 -9.85 -9.26 -11.65
CA ALA A 249 -11.28 -9.44 -11.89
C ALA A 249 -12.17 -8.80 -10.80
N VAL A 250 -11.69 -8.69 -9.57
CA VAL A 250 -12.43 -8.18 -8.40
C VAL A 250 -12.16 -6.71 -8.17
N LEU A 251 -10.98 -6.23 -8.55
CA LEU A 251 -10.51 -4.91 -8.18
C LEU A 251 -11.44 -3.77 -8.64
N GLY A 252 -11.97 -3.85 -9.86
CA GLY A 252 -12.93 -2.87 -10.38
C GLY A 252 -14.16 -2.73 -9.50
N ALA A 253 -14.72 -3.85 -9.03
CA ALA A 253 -15.88 -3.84 -8.14
C ALA A 253 -15.55 -3.26 -6.75
N VAL A 254 -14.32 -3.40 -6.27
CA VAL A 254 -13.88 -2.74 -5.03
C VAL A 254 -13.76 -1.23 -5.23
N LEU A 255 -13.22 -0.76 -6.36
CA LEU A 255 -13.19 0.67 -6.69
C LEU A 255 -14.60 1.27 -6.77
N GLU A 256 -15.54 0.55 -7.40
CA GLU A 256 -16.95 0.95 -7.46
C GLU A 256 -17.56 1.06 -6.06
N ALA A 257 -17.32 0.08 -5.18
CA ALA A 257 -17.78 0.12 -3.81
C ALA A 257 -17.19 1.31 -3.02
N VAL A 258 -15.91 1.62 -3.22
CA VAL A 258 -15.25 2.78 -2.60
C VAL A 258 -15.93 4.09 -3.01
N GLN A 259 -16.25 4.27 -4.30
CA GLN A 259 -16.99 5.44 -4.79
C GLN A 259 -18.44 5.47 -4.28
N PHE A 260 -19.12 4.33 -4.33
CA PHE A 260 -20.50 4.21 -3.87
C PHE A 260 -20.66 4.63 -2.38
N HIS A 261 -19.67 4.32 -1.56
CA HIS A 261 -19.66 4.69 -0.14
C HIS A 261 -19.06 6.08 0.15
N GLY A 262 -19.00 6.94 -0.86
CA GLY A 262 -18.80 8.38 -0.71
C GLY A 262 -17.38 8.89 -0.87
N TRP A 263 -16.43 8.08 -1.35
CA TRP A 263 -15.11 8.58 -1.72
C TRP A 263 -15.12 9.14 -3.14
N ASP A 264 -14.88 10.45 -3.27
CA ASP A 264 -14.81 11.16 -4.54
C ASP A 264 -13.40 11.70 -4.88
N GLY A 265 -12.41 11.40 -4.04
CA GLY A 265 -11.02 11.79 -4.20
C GLY A 265 -10.21 10.87 -5.12
N THR A 266 -8.88 11.06 -5.11
CA THR A 266 -7.93 10.20 -5.84
C THR A 266 -8.05 8.75 -5.40
N MET A 267 -8.07 7.83 -6.38
CA MET A 267 -8.10 6.40 -6.13
C MET A 267 -6.80 5.69 -6.54
N LEU A 268 -6.52 4.61 -5.84
CA LEU A 268 -5.40 3.69 -6.03
C LEU A 268 -5.92 2.35 -6.57
N ALA A 269 -5.28 1.81 -7.59
CA ALA A 269 -5.43 0.43 -8.06
C ALA A 269 -4.10 -0.32 -7.98
N TYR A 270 -4.06 -1.37 -7.15
CA TYR A 270 -2.84 -2.10 -6.79
C TYR A 270 -3.17 -3.61 -6.68
N PRO A 271 -3.41 -4.29 -7.85
CA PRO A 271 -3.87 -5.68 -7.89
C PRO A 271 -2.81 -6.68 -7.45
N ASP A 272 -3.25 -7.90 -7.14
CA ASP A 272 -2.39 -9.08 -7.04
C ASP A 272 -2.78 -10.14 -8.06
N ASP A 273 -1.87 -11.10 -8.25
CA ASP A 273 -2.05 -12.25 -9.14
C ASP A 273 -1.94 -13.58 -8.39
N VAL A 274 -2.17 -13.59 -7.10
CA VAL A 274 -2.13 -14.82 -6.29
C VAL A 274 -3.32 -15.70 -6.62
N GLN A 275 -3.08 -16.85 -7.26
CA GLN A 275 -4.12 -17.83 -7.57
C GLN A 275 -4.41 -18.74 -6.38
N GLU A 276 -3.37 -19.24 -5.74
CA GLU A 276 -3.44 -20.07 -4.55
C GLU A 276 -2.37 -19.65 -3.54
N TRP A 277 -2.69 -19.63 -2.28
CA TRP A 277 -1.76 -19.35 -1.20
C TRP A 277 -1.58 -20.57 -0.31
N ASN A 278 -0.34 -21.00 -0.13
CA ASN A 278 0.01 -22.07 0.80
C ASN A 278 0.53 -21.46 2.13
N PRO A 279 -0.26 -21.49 3.19
CA PRO A 279 0.14 -20.88 4.46
C PRO A 279 1.29 -21.61 5.17
N ALA A 280 1.49 -22.91 4.90
CA ALA A 280 2.55 -23.70 5.52
C ALA A 280 3.92 -23.35 4.94
N THR A 281 4.00 -23.13 3.63
CA THR A 281 5.24 -22.78 2.93
C THR A 281 5.39 -21.27 2.75
N LYS A 282 4.34 -20.49 3.06
CA LYS A 282 4.26 -19.04 2.81
C LYS A 282 4.61 -18.68 1.36
N SER A 283 4.11 -19.49 0.42
CA SER A 283 4.33 -19.29 -1.01
C SER A 283 3.00 -19.21 -1.75
N GLY A 284 2.95 -18.39 -2.80
CA GLY A 284 1.83 -18.26 -3.72
C GLY A 284 2.07 -18.99 -5.03
N VAL A 285 0.99 -19.47 -5.63
CA VAL A 285 0.95 -19.82 -7.04
C VAL A 285 0.41 -18.61 -7.79
N TYR A 286 1.13 -18.15 -8.79
CA TYR A 286 0.78 -16.99 -9.60
C TYR A 286 0.34 -17.43 -10.99
N SER A 287 -0.59 -16.69 -11.62
CA SER A 287 -1.14 -17.05 -12.94
C SER A 287 -0.09 -17.00 -14.05
N LYS A 288 1.01 -16.26 -13.84
CA LYS A 288 1.96 -15.87 -14.89
C LYS A 288 1.30 -15.12 -16.02
N ASP A 289 0.28 -14.32 -15.69
CA ASP A 289 -0.39 -13.49 -16.65
C ASP A 289 0.61 -12.69 -17.47
N ALA A 290 0.35 -12.63 -18.75
CA ALA A 290 1.20 -11.88 -19.65
C ALA A 290 1.23 -10.42 -19.20
N VAL A 291 2.38 -9.79 -19.31
CA VAL A 291 2.63 -8.40 -18.94
C VAL A 291 1.58 -7.45 -19.53
N ASP A 292 1.14 -7.75 -20.75
CA ASP A 292 0.12 -6.97 -21.47
C ASP A 292 -1.29 -7.08 -20.87
N VAL A 293 -1.63 -8.19 -20.21
CA VAL A 293 -2.92 -8.37 -19.52
C VAL A 293 -3.02 -7.41 -18.32
N TYR A 294 -1.98 -7.36 -17.50
CA TYR A 294 -1.90 -6.42 -16.38
C TYR A 294 -2.08 -4.96 -16.82
N SER A 295 -1.29 -4.54 -17.82
CA SER A 295 -1.35 -3.17 -18.32
C SER A 295 -2.72 -2.85 -18.91
N THR A 296 -3.36 -3.82 -19.58
CA THR A 296 -4.73 -3.66 -20.12
C THR A 296 -5.75 -3.43 -19.01
N HIS A 297 -5.67 -4.16 -17.90
CA HIS A 297 -6.52 -3.91 -16.73
C HIS A 297 -6.29 -2.51 -16.16
N CYS A 298 -5.05 -2.09 -15.99
CA CYS A 298 -4.70 -0.77 -15.46
C CYS A 298 -5.27 0.37 -16.32
N VAL A 299 -5.12 0.28 -17.65
CA VAL A 299 -5.69 1.25 -18.59
C VAL A 299 -7.23 1.25 -18.53
N THR A 300 -7.84 0.08 -18.39
CA THR A 300 -9.28 -0.04 -18.23
C THR A 300 -9.77 0.65 -16.96
N TRP A 301 -9.15 0.39 -15.82
CA TRP A 301 -9.53 1.07 -14.57
C TRP A 301 -9.31 2.57 -14.64
N ARG A 302 -8.23 3.02 -15.26
CA ARG A 302 -7.97 4.45 -15.46
C ARG A 302 -9.05 5.13 -16.31
N ARG A 303 -9.58 4.45 -17.33
CA ARG A 303 -10.68 4.92 -18.19
C ARG A 303 -12.02 4.92 -17.45
N ASP A 304 -12.35 3.80 -16.78
CA ASP A 304 -13.65 3.58 -16.18
C ASP A 304 -13.80 4.34 -14.84
N PHE A 305 -12.70 4.59 -14.16
CA PHE A 305 -12.60 5.36 -12.92
C PHE A 305 -11.65 6.56 -13.10
N PRO A 306 -12.12 7.71 -13.58
CA PRO A 306 -11.26 8.87 -13.87
C PRO A 306 -10.45 9.40 -12.68
N LYS A 307 -10.86 9.09 -11.45
CA LYS A 307 -10.13 9.39 -10.22
C LYS A 307 -9.07 8.34 -9.85
N CYS A 308 -9.04 7.18 -10.53
CA CYS A 308 -8.03 6.15 -10.35
C CYS A 308 -6.76 6.54 -11.10
N THR A 309 -6.01 7.47 -10.52
CA THR A 309 -4.79 8.03 -11.12
C THR A 309 -3.51 7.46 -10.53
N LEU A 310 -3.61 6.60 -9.53
CA LEU A 310 -2.49 5.94 -8.89
C LEU A 310 -2.55 4.44 -9.16
N LEU A 311 -1.57 3.92 -9.91
CA LEU A 311 -1.53 2.53 -10.35
C LEU A 311 -0.25 1.87 -9.87
N GLY A 312 -0.33 0.61 -9.47
CA GLY A 312 0.81 -0.19 -9.02
C GLY A 312 0.52 -1.68 -9.12
N ALA A 313 1.40 -2.50 -8.55
CA ALA A 313 1.27 -3.95 -8.60
C ALA A 313 1.66 -4.61 -7.27
N CYS A 314 0.88 -5.59 -6.82
CA CYS A 314 1.17 -6.41 -5.65
C CYS A 314 1.71 -7.78 -6.07
N CYS A 315 1.56 -8.80 -5.25
CA CYS A 315 2.14 -10.12 -5.40
C CYS A 315 1.92 -10.73 -6.79
N GLY A 316 2.94 -11.45 -7.31
CA GLY A 316 2.88 -12.12 -8.61
C GLY A 316 3.31 -11.29 -9.81
N PHE A 317 3.27 -9.98 -9.68
CA PHE A 317 3.78 -9.07 -10.71
C PHE A 317 5.29 -8.81 -10.54
N SER A 318 5.89 -7.98 -11.40
CA SER A 318 7.32 -7.73 -11.44
C SER A 318 7.66 -6.35 -12.00
N VAL A 319 8.92 -5.98 -11.95
CA VAL A 319 9.47 -4.77 -12.59
C VAL A 319 9.06 -4.65 -14.07
N LYS A 320 8.95 -5.78 -14.80
CA LYS A 320 8.54 -5.78 -16.22
C LYS A 320 7.12 -5.29 -16.41
N HIS A 321 6.21 -5.58 -15.48
CA HIS A 321 4.81 -5.12 -15.54
C HIS A 321 4.72 -3.59 -15.38
N ILE A 322 5.47 -3.04 -14.43
CA ILE A 322 5.53 -1.59 -14.23
C ILE A 322 6.16 -0.89 -15.45
N ALA A 323 7.22 -1.47 -16.03
CA ALA A 323 7.87 -0.92 -17.22
C ALA A 323 6.94 -0.92 -18.45
N ASP A 324 6.17 -2.00 -18.69
CA ASP A 324 5.21 -2.07 -19.79
C ASP A 324 4.07 -1.06 -19.59
N LEU A 325 3.50 -1.01 -18.39
CA LEU A 325 2.46 -0.04 -18.05
C LEU A 325 2.95 1.40 -18.28
N TYR A 326 4.16 1.72 -17.84
CA TYR A 326 4.77 3.03 -18.07
C TYR A 326 4.85 3.38 -19.56
N GLN A 327 5.29 2.44 -20.40
CA GLN A 327 5.39 2.65 -21.84
C GLN A 327 4.01 2.85 -22.48
N ARG A 328 3.00 2.06 -22.11
CA ARG A 328 1.64 2.19 -22.64
C ARG A 328 1.02 3.53 -22.31
N LEU A 329 1.10 3.94 -21.06
CA LEU A 329 0.55 5.20 -20.61
C LEU A 329 1.20 6.40 -21.33
N ARG A 330 2.50 6.33 -21.63
CA ARG A 330 3.20 7.34 -22.45
C ARG A 330 2.71 7.40 -23.89
N MET A 331 2.37 6.26 -24.49
CA MET A 331 1.84 6.22 -25.85
C MET A 331 0.41 6.76 -25.95
N GLU A 332 -0.39 6.58 -24.91
CA GLU A 332 -1.77 7.08 -24.85
C GLU A 332 -1.88 8.58 -24.57
N THR A 333 -0.82 9.19 -24.07
CA THR A 333 -0.72 10.63 -23.80
C THR A 333 0.39 11.29 -24.61
N PRO A 334 0.19 11.51 -25.95
CA PRO A 334 1.22 12.04 -26.83
C PRO A 334 1.78 13.41 -26.42
N ASP A 335 1.01 14.19 -25.65
CA ASP A 335 1.37 15.55 -25.19
C ASP A 335 2.30 15.57 -23.97
N GLY A 336 2.87 14.42 -23.58
CA GLY A 336 3.84 14.34 -22.47
C GLY A 336 3.30 14.70 -21.09
N LYS A 337 1.99 14.71 -20.91
CA LYS A 337 1.33 14.94 -19.62
C LYS A 337 1.23 13.66 -18.79
N PHE A 338 2.33 12.94 -18.76
CA PHE A 338 2.52 11.73 -17.96
C PHE A 338 3.40 12.06 -16.76
#